data_f798edb618ee21e223ef6c3afbb6559b
#
_entry.id   f798edb618ee21e223ef6c3afbb6559b
#
_cell.length_a   1.000
_cell.length_b   1.000
_cell.length_c   1.000
_cell.angle_alpha   90.00
_cell.angle_beta   90.00
_cell.angle_gamma   90.00
#
_symmetry.space_group_name_H-M   'P 1'
#
loop_
_entity.id
_entity.type
_entity.pdbx_description
1 polymer ?
#
loop_
_entity_poly.entity_id
_entity_poly.type
_entity_poly.pdbx_seq_one_letter_code
_entity_poly.pdbx_strand_id
1 'polypeptide(L)'
;MVGAGGSQISHYNRERHGNLAGHADDLLDVLRTLALHDVVFVGHSVGAMIGVIAAVREPQRFRKMVLISPSPRFINEKGYVGGFEQKDINELLAAMDADYHGWSQGISPVMMGADESPELVMELTNSFVRTNPEIARHFARVTFLSDTRAELGFLTMPTLVVQSAHDVIAPLAVGHYLNEQLADSRIAVVDTRRPLPPPHRARANAGRHWPFPRVRVGGGRRAAAP
;
A
#
# COMPACT_ATOMS: atom_id res chain seq x y z
N MET A 1 10.31 1.78 -6.18
CA MET A 1 9.57 2.42 -7.30
C MET A 1 10.48 3.40 -7.99
N VAL A 2 10.32 3.58 -9.29
CA VAL A 2 11.07 4.58 -10.07
C VAL A 2 10.85 5.96 -9.46
N GLY A 3 11.92 6.76 -9.37
CA GLY A 3 11.90 8.11 -8.79
C GLY A 3 11.93 8.18 -7.26
N ALA A 4 11.95 7.04 -6.55
CA ALA A 4 12.00 7.01 -5.09
C ALA A 4 13.23 6.26 -4.59
N GLY A 5 13.76 6.68 -3.42
CA GLY A 5 14.93 6.07 -2.79
C GLY A 5 16.18 6.15 -3.65
N GLY A 6 16.86 5.01 -3.84
CA GLY A 6 18.05 4.90 -4.67
C GLY A 6 17.78 4.60 -6.15
N SER A 7 16.53 4.64 -6.63
CA SER A 7 16.22 4.40 -8.03
C SER A 7 16.62 5.60 -8.91
N GLN A 8 17.01 5.32 -10.16
CA GLN A 8 17.43 6.36 -11.09
C GLN A 8 16.24 7.18 -11.57
N ILE A 9 16.27 8.49 -11.36
CA ILE A 9 15.24 9.44 -11.77
C ILE A 9 15.06 9.47 -13.30
N SER A 10 16.12 9.24 -14.05
CA SER A 10 16.09 9.22 -15.53
C SER A 10 15.14 8.17 -16.13
N HIS A 11 14.77 7.15 -15.35
CA HIS A 11 13.81 6.12 -15.77
C HIS A 11 12.36 6.52 -15.48
N TYR A 12 12.12 7.63 -14.79
CA TYR A 12 10.78 8.12 -14.56
C TYR A 12 10.20 8.74 -15.84
N ASN A 13 9.03 8.25 -16.22
CA ASN A 13 8.25 8.78 -17.33
C ASN A 13 6.86 9.17 -16.83
N ARG A 14 6.50 10.45 -16.93
CA ARG A 14 5.25 10.99 -16.38
C ARG A 14 4.00 10.35 -16.99
N GLU A 15 4.02 10.04 -18.27
CA GLU A 15 2.91 9.40 -18.97
C GLU A 15 2.76 7.93 -18.54
N ARG A 16 3.84 7.15 -18.60
CA ARG A 16 3.86 5.74 -18.16
C ARG A 16 3.42 5.60 -16.71
N HIS A 17 3.92 6.47 -15.82
CA HIS A 17 3.64 6.45 -14.39
C HIS A 17 2.44 7.33 -13.98
N GLY A 18 1.61 7.74 -14.94
CA GLY A 18 0.39 8.51 -14.73
C GLY A 18 -0.77 7.71 -14.13
N ASN A 19 -0.59 6.41 -13.91
CA ASN A 19 -1.52 5.52 -13.23
C ASN A 19 -0.75 4.35 -12.57
N LEU A 20 -1.42 3.57 -11.72
CA LEU A 20 -0.77 2.45 -11.01
C LEU A 20 -0.37 1.30 -11.96
N ALA A 21 -0.99 1.21 -13.14
CA ALA A 21 -0.68 0.19 -14.12
C ALA A 21 0.76 0.30 -14.66
N GLY A 22 1.27 1.52 -14.89
CA GLY A 22 2.65 1.72 -15.30
C GLY A 22 3.68 1.31 -14.23
N HIS A 23 3.34 1.50 -12.95
CA HIS A 23 4.15 0.98 -11.84
C HIS A 23 4.08 -0.55 -11.72
N ALA A 24 2.94 -1.15 -12.08
CA ALA A 24 2.81 -2.61 -12.15
C ALA A 24 3.63 -3.20 -13.31
N ASP A 25 3.72 -2.49 -14.43
CA ASP A 25 4.60 -2.88 -15.55
C ASP A 25 6.07 -2.87 -15.12
N ASP A 26 6.52 -1.87 -14.36
CA ASP A 26 7.89 -1.85 -13.80
C ASP A 26 8.15 -3.05 -12.87
N LEU A 27 7.17 -3.44 -12.05
CA LEU A 27 7.28 -4.62 -11.20
C LEU A 27 7.40 -5.89 -12.06
N LEU A 28 6.56 -6.03 -13.09
CA LEU A 28 6.62 -7.18 -14.00
C LEU A 28 7.94 -7.24 -14.79
N ASP A 29 8.47 -6.08 -15.21
CA ASP A 29 9.76 -5.99 -15.88
C ASP A 29 10.90 -6.49 -14.99
N VAL A 30 10.88 -6.16 -13.68
CA VAL A 30 11.82 -6.71 -12.69
C VAL A 30 11.67 -8.23 -12.56
N LEU A 31 10.44 -8.73 -12.42
CA LEU A 31 10.19 -10.17 -12.30
C LEU A 31 10.62 -10.95 -13.55
N ARG A 32 10.40 -10.39 -14.73
CA ARG A 32 10.82 -10.98 -16.03
C ARG A 32 12.35 -10.98 -16.14
N THR A 33 13.00 -9.84 -15.88
CA THR A 33 14.45 -9.68 -15.98
C THR A 33 15.20 -10.62 -15.05
N LEU A 34 14.67 -10.82 -13.83
CA LEU A 34 15.25 -11.73 -12.84
C LEU A 34 14.76 -13.17 -12.98
N ALA A 35 13.95 -13.48 -14.02
CA ALA A 35 13.34 -14.77 -14.25
C ALA A 35 12.63 -15.34 -13.00
N LEU A 36 11.97 -14.49 -12.22
CA LEU A 36 11.26 -14.89 -11.01
C LEU A 36 9.89 -15.46 -11.36
N HIS A 37 9.61 -16.63 -10.81
CA HIS A 37 8.35 -17.34 -10.89
C HIS A 37 7.95 -17.81 -9.50
N ASP A 38 6.67 -18.13 -9.32
CA ASP A 38 6.13 -18.69 -8.07
C ASP A 38 6.44 -17.80 -6.83
N VAL A 39 6.41 -16.48 -7.01
CA VAL A 39 6.78 -15.53 -5.96
C VAL A 39 5.70 -15.43 -4.89
N VAL A 40 6.13 -15.23 -3.65
CA VAL A 40 5.28 -14.69 -2.58
C VAL A 40 5.49 -13.18 -2.57
N PHE A 41 4.48 -12.44 -3.04
CA PHE A 41 4.55 -11.00 -3.08
C PHE A 41 4.09 -10.39 -1.75
N VAL A 42 4.86 -9.43 -1.24
CA VAL A 42 4.48 -8.63 -0.05
C VAL A 42 4.44 -7.18 -0.46
N GLY A 43 3.26 -6.60 -0.47
CA GLY A 43 3.02 -5.19 -0.80
C GLY A 43 2.47 -4.41 0.38
N HIS A 44 2.91 -3.15 0.53
CA HIS A 44 2.42 -2.24 1.55
C HIS A 44 1.73 -1.04 0.90
N SER A 45 0.54 -0.66 1.43
CA SER A 45 -0.22 0.51 0.97
C SER A 45 -0.45 0.48 -0.55
N VAL A 46 -0.16 1.57 -1.28
CA VAL A 46 -0.25 1.63 -2.74
C VAL A 46 0.58 0.54 -3.43
N GLY A 47 1.72 0.12 -2.84
CA GLY A 47 2.51 -0.99 -3.35
C GLY A 47 1.76 -2.32 -3.35
N ALA A 48 0.81 -2.51 -2.44
CA ALA A 48 -0.08 -3.66 -2.45
C ALA A 48 -0.98 -3.67 -3.70
N MET A 49 -1.56 -2.51 -4.04
CA MET A 49 -2.42 -2.39 -5.24
C MET A 49 -1.65 -2.50 -6.54
N ILE A 50 -0.42 -1.97 -6.61
CA ILE A 50 0.50 -2.20 -7.73
C ILE A 50 0.75 -3.70 -7.91
N GLY A 51 0.98 -4.43 -6.82
CA GLY A 51 1.14 -5.89 -6.83
C GLY A 51 -0.12 -6.62 -7.30
N VAL A 52 -1.31 -6.18 -6.89
CA VAL A 52 -2.60 -6.73 -7.35
C VAL A 52 -2.73 -6.59 -8.86
N ILE A 53 -2.49 -5.39 -9.41
CA ILE A 53 -2.55 -5.14 -10.86
C ILE A 53 -1.56 -6.05 -11.60
N ALA A 54 -0.33 -6.15 -11.10
CA ALA A 54 0.69 -7.02 -11.70
C ALA A 54 0.29 -8.50 -11.66
N ALA A 55 -0.28 -8.96 -10.54
CA ALA A 55 -0.69 -10.35 -10.37
C ALA A 55 -1.92 -10.71 -11.21
N VAL A 56 -2.83 -9.77 -11.45
CA VAL A 56 -3.95 -9.96 -12.39
C VAL A 56 -3.45 -10.09 -13.83
N ARG A 57 -2.40 -9.34 -14.22
CA ARG A 57 -1.83 -9.38 -15.58
C ARG A 57 -0.99 -10.64 -15.87
N GLU A 58 -0.17 -11.08 -14.90
CA GLU A 58 0.69 -12.26 -15.03
C GLU A 58 0.53 -13.20 -13.82
N PRO A 59 -0.66 -13.80 -13.61
CA PRO A 59 -0.96 -14.60 -12.41
C PRO A 59 0.00 -15.78 -12.23
N GLN A 60 0.53 -16.34 -13.30
CA GLN A 60 1.47 -17.47 -13.27
C GLN A 60 2.81 -17.16 -12.59
N ARG A 61 3.12 -15.88 -12.34
CA ARG A 61 4.33 -15.49 -11.60
C ARG A 61 4.15 -15.49 -10.11
N PHE A 62 2.90 -15.42 -9.64
CA PHE A 62 2.58 -15.18 -8.22
C PHE A 62 1.96 -16.44 -7.62
N ARG A 63 2.56 -16.93 -6.52
CA ARG A 63 2.02 -18.04 -5.75
C ARG A 63 1.06 -17.59 -4.65
N LYS A 64 1.40 -16.49 -3.98
CA LYS A 64 0.62 -15.91 -2.87
C LYS A 64 0.85 -14.42 -2.77
N MET A 65 -0.14 -13.72 -2.20
CA MET A 65 -0.07 -12.28 -1.92
C MET A 65 -0.18 -12.02 -0.41
N VAL A 66 0.59 -11.06 0.09
CA VAL A 66 0.42 -10.45 1.40
C VAL A 66 0.27 -8.95 1.19
N LEU A 67 -0.91 -8.43 1.50
CA LEU A 67 -1.28 -7.04 1.31
C LEU A 67 -1.35 -6.37 2.67
N ILE A 68 -0.43 -5.45 2.96
CA ILE A 68 -0.32 -4.77 4.25
C ILE A 68 -0.90 -3.37 4.12
N SER A 69 -1.90 -3.03 4.94
CA SER A 69 -2.64 -1.76 4.88
C SER A 69 -3.02 -1.36 3.45
N PRO A 70 -3.60 -2.28 2.66
CA PRO A 70 -3.97 -1.99 1.27
C PRO A 70 -5.16 -1.05 1.20
N SER A 71 -5.24 -0.22 0.15
CA SER A 71 -6.45 0.53 -0.17
C SER A 71 -6.68 0.55 -1.69
N PRO A 72 -7.76 -0.07 -2.20
CA PRO A 72 -8.07 -0.06 -3.62
C PRO A 72 -8.64 1.29 -4.06
N ARG A 73 -9.17 2.09 -3.14
CA ARG A 73 -9.67 3.44 -3.34
C ARG A 73 -9.69 4.17 -2.00
N PHE A 74 -9.23 5.42 -1.98
CA PHE A 74 -9.19 6.23 -0.77
C PHE A 74 -10.47 7.06 -0.55
N ILE A 75 -11.21 7.34 -1.62
CA ILE A 75 -12.38 8.22 -1.60
C ILE A 75 -13.64 7.43 -1.25
N ASN A 76 -14.42 7.97 -0.31
CA ASN A 76 -15.74 7.45 0.06
C ASN A 76 -16.71 7.55 -1.12
N GLU A 77 -17.53 6.52 -1.29
CA GLU A 77 -18.65 6.49 -2.25
C GLU A 77 -19.85 5.78 -1.64
N LYS A 78 -21.00 5.88 -2.30
CA LYS A 78 -22.20 5.17 -1.85
C LYS A 78 -21.92 3.67 -1.76
N GLY A 79 -21.99 3.14 -0.54
CA GLY A 79 -21.74 1.71 -0.27
C GLY A 79 -20.26 1.32 -0.13
N TYR A 80 -19.33 2.29 -0.15
CA TYR A 80 -17.91 2.05 0.04
C TYR A 80 -17.27 3.11 0.96
N VAL A 81 -16.51 2.66 1.95
CA VAL A 81 -15.76 3.50 2.88
C VAL A 81 -14.28 3.43 2.51
N GLY A 82 -13.76 4.48 1.89
CA GLY A 82 -12.33 4.62 1.54
C GLY A 82 -11.51 5.33 2.62
N GLY A 83 -12.17 6.14 3.45
CA GLY A 83 -11.59 6.87 4.57
C GLY A 83 -11.54 8.39 4.39
N PHE A 84 -11.68 8.88 3.17
CA PHE A 84 -11.62 10.31 2.84
C PHE A 84 -12.78 10.74 1.97
N GLU A 85 -13.25 11.96 2.16
CA GLU A 85 -14.09 12.62 1.18
C GLU A 85 -13.24 13.16 0.03
N GLN A 86 -13.84 13.37 -1.14
CA GLN A 86 -13.13 13.96 -2.28
C GLN A 86 -12.48 15.30 -1.94
N LYS A 87 -13.14 16.10 -1.09
CA LYS A 87 -12.63 17.38 -0.61
C LYS A 87 -11.33 17.22 0.18
N ASP A 88 -11.25 16.24 1.08
CA ASP A 88 -10.07 15.99 1.91
C ASP A 88 -8.85 15.63 1.05
N ILE A 89 -9.06 14.80 0.03
CA ILE A 89 -7.99 14.46 -0.92
C ILE A 89 -7.55 15.69 -1.72
N ASN A 90 -8.48 16.53 -2.16
CA ASN A 90 -8.15 17.76 -2.88
C ASN A 90 -7.32 18.72 -2.01
N GLU A 91 -7.69 18.89 -0.74
CA GLU A 91 -6.97 19.73 0.23
C GLU A 91 -5.58 19.16 0.53
N LEU A 92 -5.45 17.84 0.71
CA LEU A 92 -4.17 17.17 0.91
C LEU A 92 -3.22 17.40 -0.27
N LEU A 93 -3.71 17.21 -1.49
CA LEU A 93 -2.93 17.41 -2.70
C LEU A 93 -2.56 18.89 -2.92
N ALA A 94 -3.47 19.82 -2.62
CA ALA A 94 -3.20 21.26 -2.71
C ALA A 94 -2.13 21.70 -1.68
N ALA A 95 -2.19 21.20 -0.45
CA ALA A 95 -1.17 21.47 0.55
C ALA A 95 0.21 20.95 0.13
N MET A 96 0.25 19.76 -0.48
CA MET A 96 1.48 19.17 -1.01
C MET A 96 2.05 19.97 -2.19
N ASP A 97 1.18 20.54 -3.04
CA ASP A 97 1.60 21.40 -4.16
C ASP A 97 2.16 22.75 -3.67
N ALA A 98 1.54 23.33 -2.65
CA ALA A 98 1.93 24.64 -2.10
C ALA A 98 3.29 24.59 -1.40
N ASP A 99 3.51 23.61 -0.51
CA ASP A 99 4.78 23.40 0.20
C ASP A 99 5.02 21.92 0.47
N TYR A 100 5.77 21.27 -0.41
CA TYR A 100 6.09 19.84 -0.28
C TYR A 100 6.90 19.53 0.99
N HIS A 101 7.84 20.39 1.36
CA HIS A 101 8.71 20.16 2.52
C HIS A 101 7.94 20.37 3.84
N GLY A 102 7.21 21.45 3.97
CA GLY A 102 6.34 21.69 5.13
C GLY A 102 5.26 20.61 5.26
N TRP A 103 4.64 20.22 4.14
CA TRP A 103 3.70 19.11 4.11
C TRP A 103 4.34 17.80 4.60
N SER A 104 5.55 17.44 4.16
CA SER A 104 6.20 16.21 4.57
C SER A 104 6.53 16.16 6.06
N GLN A 105 6.85 17.31 6.67
CA GLN A 105 7.05 17.44 8.10
C GLN A 105 5.75 17.31 8.89
N GLY A 106 4.66 17.88 8.37
CA GLY A 106 3.35 17.84 9.02
C GLY A 106 2.67 16.47 8.93
N ILE A 107 2.78 15.77 7.79
CA ILE A 107 2.09 14.49 7.57
C ILE A 107 2.80 13.30 8.24
N SER A 108 4.11 13.34 8.41
CA SER A 108 4.88 12.22 8.95
C SER A 108 4.46 11.82 10.37
N PRO A 109 4.24 12.75 11.33
CA PRO A 109 3.71 12.41 12.64
C PRO A 109 2.31 11.79 12.56
N VAL A 110 1.44 12.28 11.68
CA VAL A 110 0.08 11.77 11.49
C VAL A 110 0.11 10.34 10.97
N MET A 111 0.94 10.06 9.97
CA MET A 111 1.09 8.73 9.38
C MET A 111 1.74 7.72 10.33
N MET A 112 2.62 8.17 11.21
CA MET A 112 3.29 7.30 12.18
C MET A 112 2.48 7.09 13.45
N GLY A 113 1.53 7.97 13.76
CA GLY A 113 0.77 8.00 15.01
C GLY A 113 1.45 8.85 16.08
N ALA A 114 0.64 9.51 16.89
CA ALA A 114 1.09 10.54 17.84
C ALA A 114 2.07 10.06 18.93
N ASP A 115 2.10 8.76 19.22
CA ASP A 115 2.92 8.15 20.27
C ASP A 115 4.22 7.53 19.74
N GLU A 116 4.59 7.80 18.49
CA GLU A 116 5.77 7.21 17.87
C GLU A 116 7.08 7.88 18.32
N SER A 117 8.14 7.08 18.24
CA SER A 117 9.47 7.61 18.49
C SER A 117 9.83 8.71 17.48
N PRO A 118 10.40 9.84 17.94
CA PRO A 118 10.83 10.92 17.07
C PRO A 118 11.74 10.45 15.92
N GLU A 119 12.53 9.39 16.14
CA GLU A 119 13.42 8.83 15.13
C GLU A 119 12.66 8.22 13.95
N LEU A 120 11.53 7.55 14.20
CA LEU A 120 10.70 6.97 13.14
C LEU A 120 10.01 8.05 12.32
N VAL A 121 9.48 9.06 12.98
CA VAL A 121 8.90 10.25 12.33
C VAL A 121 9.93 10.94 11.45
N MET A 122 11.14 11.17 11.99
CA MET A 122 12.23 11.79 11.26
C MET A 122 12.68 10.95 10.06
N GLU A 123 12.74 9.63 10.20
CA GLU A 123 13.08 8.75 9.06
C GLU A 123 12.05 8.81 7.95
N LEU A 124 10.75 8.81 8.28
CA LEU A 124 9.69 8.97 7.28
C LEU A 124 9.79 10.33 6.60
N THR A 125 9.96 11.41 7.37
CA THR A 125 10.17 12.76 6.84
C THR A 125 11.37 12.80 5.89
N ASN A 126 12.51 12.26 6.31
CA ASN A 126 13.72 12.19 5.49
C ASN A 126 13.52 11.34 4.21
N SER A 127 12.65 10.33 4.27
CA SER A 127 12.29 9.54 3.08
C SER A 127 11.52 10.38 2.06
N PHE A 128 10.57 11.20 2.52
CA PHE A 128 9.87 12.14 1.64
C PHE A 128 10.82 13.19 1.07
N VAL A 129 11.60 13.87 1.92
CA VAL A 129 12.52 14.95 1.52
C VAL A 129 13.55 14.48 0.48
N ARG A 130 13.99 13.23 0.54
CA ARG A 130 14.91 12.66 -0.46
C ARG A 130 14.26 12.32 -1.80
N THR A 131 12.94 12.29 -1.87
CA THR A 131 12.23 12.04 -3.12
C THR A 131 12.12 13.34 -3.92
N ASN A 132 12.29 13.26 -5.25
CA ASN A 132 12.07 14.43 -6.12
C ASN A 132 10.64 14.95 -5.91
N PRO A 133 10.45 16.25 -5.55
CA PRO A 133 9.12 16.78 -5.22
C PRO A 133 8.11 16.69 -6.36
N GLU A 134 8.51 16.85 -7.61
CA GLU A 134 7.60 16.74 -8.76
C GLU A 134 7.10 15.31 -8.95
N ILE A 135 8.00 14.34 -8.82
CA ILE A 135 7.66 12.92 -8.88
C ILE A 135 6.75 12.55 -7.71
N ALA A 136 7.07 13.02 -6.49
CA ALA A 136 6.28 12.76 -5.30
C ALA A 136 4.85 13.31 -5.41
N ARG A 137 4.69 14.56 -5.87
CA ARG A 137 3.37 15.16 -6.11
C ARG A 137 2.57 14.41 -7.17
N HIS A 138 3.21 14.03 -8.26
CA HIS A 138 2.56 13.25 -9.31
C HIS A 138 2.12 11.88 -8.79
N PHE A 139 3.00 11.17 -8.10
CA PHE A 139 2.71 9.88 -7.53
C PHE A 139 1.61 9.93 -6.44
N ALA A 140 1.58 10.98 -5.63
CA ALA A 140 0.50 11.19 -4.66
C ALA A 140 -0.87 11.33 -5.36
N ARG A 141 -0.95 12.09 -6.44
CA ARG A 141 -2.17 12.19 -7.25
C ARG A 141 -2.59 10.85 -7.81
N VAL A 142 -1.64 10.12 -8.41
CA VAL A 142 -1.88 8.77 -8.95
C VAL A 142 -2.39 7.83 -7.85
N THR A 143 -1.82 7.91 -6.64
CA THR A 143 -2.19 7.07 -5.51
C THR A 143 -3.59 7.40 -4.99
N PHE A 144 -3.80 8.66 -4.56
CA PHE A 144 -5.03 9.05 -3.85
C PHE A 144 -6.26 9.14 -4.75
N LEU A 145 -6.08 9.31 -6.06
CA LEU A 145 -7.16 9.33 -7.04
C LEU A 145 -7.38 7.98 -7.75
N SER A 146 -6.56 6.97 -7.43
CA SER A 146 -6.70 5.65 -8.04
C SER A 146 -7.99 4.95 -7.58
N ASP A 147 -8.49 4.08 -8.44
CA ASP A 147 -9.54 3.11 -8.15
C ASP A 147 -9.16 1.77 -8.79
N THR A 148 -8.83 0.82 -7.96
CA THR A 148 -8.40 -0.54 -8.36
C THR A 148 -9.38 -1.60 -7.86
N ARG A 149 -10.62 -1.21 -7.55
CA ARG A 149 -11.65 -2.14 -7.07
C ARG A 149 -12.04 -3.16 -8.13
N ALA A 150 -12.03 -2.74 -9.40
CA ALA A 150 -12.39 -3.61 -10.52
C ALA A 150 -11.42 -4.79 -10.69
N GLU A 151 -10.16 -4.64 -10.32
CA GLU A 151 -9.13 -5.68 -10.43
C GLU A 151 -9.28 -6.78 -9.38
N LEU A 152 -9.92 -6.51 -8.25
CA LEU A 152 -9.96 -7.42 -7.11
C LEU A 152 -10.60 -8.78 -7.46
N GLY A 153 -11.68 -8.77 -8.24
CA GLY A 153 -12.38 -9.99 -8.66
C GLY A 153 -11.57 -10.90 -9.59
N PHE A 154 -10.49 -10.39 -10.19
CA PHE A 154 -9.62 -11.16 -11.07
C PHE A 154 -8.39 -11.73 -10.37
N LEU A 155 -8.19 -11.44 -9.08
CA LEU A 155 -7.07 -11.98 -8.31
C LEU A 155 -7.38 -13.41 -7.86
N THR A 156 -6.65 -14.39 -8.40
CA THR A 156 -6.96 -15.81 -8.23
C THR A 156 -6.08 -16.54 -7.20
N MET A 157 -4.96 -15.94 -6.77
CA MET A 157 -4.05 -16.60 -5.83
C MET A 157 -4.41 -16.33 -4.37
N PRO A 158 -4.05 -17.24 -3.44
CA PRO A 158 -4.29 -17.06 -2.01
C PRO A 158 -3.70 -15.75 -1.50
N THR A 159 -4.53 -14.94 -0.84
CA THR A 159 -4.18 -13.59 -0.41
C THR A 159 -4.41 -13.41 1.09
N LEU A 160 -3.40 -12.87 1.79
CA LEU A 160 -3.52 -12.41 3.17
C LEU A 160 -3.59 -10.89 3.18
N VAL A 161 -4.71 -10.35 3.66
CA VAL A 161 -4.87 -8.93 3.96
C VAL A 161 -4.46 -8.71 5.41
N VAL A 162 -3.48 -7.85 5.65
CA VAL A 162 -3.03 -7.47 7.00
C VAL A 162 -3.42 -6.02 7.22
N GLN A 163 -4.36 -5.78 8.15
CA GLN A 163 -4.91 -4.45 8.38
C GLN A 163 -4.72 -4.03 9.84
N SER A 164 -4.32 -2.76 10.07
CA SER A 164 -4.34 -2.17 11.39
C SER A 164 -5.78 -1.89 11.84
N ALA A 165 -6.08 -2.12 13.12
CA ALA A 165 -7.38 -1.77 13.68
C ALA A 165 -7.64 -0.25 13.71
N HIS A 166 -6.58 0.56 13.72
CA HIS A 166 -6.60 2.01 13.90
C HIS A 166 -5.82 2.75 12.80
N ASP A 167 -5.88 2.26 11.57
CA ASP A 167 -5.24 2.92 10.44
C ASP A 167 -6.06 4.15 10.03
N VAL A 168 -5.44 5.33 10.08
CA VAL A 168 -6.09 6.60 9.73
C VAL A 168 -6.09 6.88 8.22
N ILE A 169 -5.29 6.11 7.46
CA ILE A 169 -5.15 6.28 5.99
C ILE A 169 -6.00 5.24 5.25
N ALA A 170 -5.97 3.98 5.71
CA ALA A 170 -6.76 2.89 5.16
C ALA A 170 -7.57 2.24 6.29
N PRO A 171 -8.79 2.74 6.59
CA PRO A 171 -9.60 2.25 7.69
C PRO A 171 -9.86 0.74 7.62
N LEU A 172 -10.12 0.11 8.77
CA LEU A 172 -10.40 -1.32 8.87
C LEU A 172 -11.52 -1.79 7.91
N ALA A 173 -12.49 -0.92 7.63
CA ALA A 173 -13.55 -1.18 6.66
C ALA A 173 -13.02 -1.51 5.26
N VAL A 174 -11.92 -0.88 4.84
CA VAL A 174 -11.25 -1.17 3.56
C VAL A 174 -10.68 -2.59 3.55
N GLY A 175 -10.07 -3.03 4.66
CA GLY A 175 -9.57 -4.40 4.79
C GLY A 175 -10.69 -5.44 4.71
N HIS A 176 -11.83 -5.18 5.33
CA HIS A 176 -13.01 -6.04 5.23
C HIS A 176 -13.56 -6.09 3.80
N TYR A 177 -13.69 -4.92 3.16
CA TYR A 177 -14.12 -4.84 1.76
C TYR A 177 -13.22 -5.68 0.84
N LEU A 178 -11.89 -5.56 0.97
CA LEU A 178 -10.94 -6.37 0.21
C LEU A 178 -11.16 -7.87 0.45
N ASN A 179 -11.32 -8.29 1.72
CA ASN A 179 -11.55 -9.69 2.05
C ASN A 179 -12.88 -10.24 1.50
N GLU A 180 -13.87 -9.38 1.28
CA GLU A 180 -15.15 -9.75 0.67
C GLU A 180 -15.07 -9.85 -0.86
N GLN A 181 -14.25 -8.99 -1.50
CA GLN A 181 -14.12 -8.94 -2.96
C GLN A 181 -13.12 -9.96 -3.52
N LEU A 182 -12.14 -10.39 -2.74
CA LEU A 182 -11.12 -11.34 -3.16
C LEU A 182 -11.64 -12.78 -3.03
N ALA A 183 -11.48 -13.60 -4.07
CA ALA A 183 -12.02 -14.96 -4.15
C ALA A 183 -11.41 -15.91 -3.11
N ASP A 184 -10.10 -15.83 -2.86
CA ASP A 184 -9.37 -16.65 -1.87
C ASP A 184 -8.55 -15.72 -0.98
N SER A 185 -9.17 -15.24 0.10
CA SER A 185 -8.48 -14.33 1.01
C SER A 185 -8.79 -14.58 2.47
N ARG A 186 -7.89 -14.10 3.32
CA ARG A 186 -8.06 -14.01 4.77
C ARG A 186 -7.63 -12.62 5.22
N ILE A 187 -8.30 -12.11 6.26
CA ILE A 187 -7.91 -10.88 6.91
C ILE A 187 -7.28 -11.17 8.27
N ALA A 188 -6.12 -10.58 8.51
CA ALA A 188 -5.46 -10.52 9.81
C ALA A 188 -5.53 -9.08 10.32
N VAL A 189 -6.31 -8.85 11.37
CA VAL A 189 -6.39 -7.53 12.01
C VAL A 189 -5.33 -7.45 13.10
N VAL A 190 -4.46 -6.45 12.99
CA VAL A 190 -3.41 -6.17 13.96
C VAL A 190 -3.87 -5.04 14.85
N ASP A 191 -3.99 -5.32 16.14
CA ASP A 191 -4.36 -4.32 17.15
C ASP A 191 -3.15 -3.44 17.46
N THR A 192 -2.88 -2.52 16.55
CA THR A 192 -1.90 -1.45 16.75
C THR A 192 -2.63 -0.13 16.58
N ARG A 193 -2.28 0.87 17.37
CA ARG A 193 -2.77 2.25 17.18
C ARG A 193 -2.03 2.97 16.04
N ARG A 194 -1.39 2.23 15.14
CA ARG A 194 -0.44 2.71 14.15
C ARG A 194 -0.71 2.11 12.78
N PRO A 195 -0.48 2.84 11.69
CA PRO A 195 -0.26 2.22 10.40
C PRO A 195 0.87 1.18 10.52
N LEU A 196 0.70 0.01 9.91
CA LEU A 196 1.72 -1.01 9.98
C LEU A 196 3.01 -0.53 9.32
N PRO A 197 4.18 -0.65 9.97
CA PRO A 197 5.43 -0.18 9.40
C PRO A 197 5.79 -0.98 8.14
N PRO A 198 6.48 -0.35 7.17
CA PRO A 198 6.97 -1.05 5.99
C PRO A 198 7.81 -2.29 6.35
N PRO A 199 7.69 -3.40 5.61
CA PRO A 199 8.32 -4.69 5.95
C PRO A 199 9.85 -4.69 5.97
N HIS A 200 10.54 -3.70 5.40
CA HIS A 200 12.01 -3.62 5.41
C HIS A 200 12.62 -3.42 6.81
N ARG A 201 11.84 -2.93 7.79
CA ARG A 201 12.28 -2.84 9.19
C ARG A 201 12.11 -4.13 10.00
N ALA A 202 11.32 -5.07 9.54
CA ALA A 202 11.18 -6.36 10.22
C ALA A 202 12.53 -7.11 10.35
N ARG A 203 13.49 -6.87 9.47
CA ARG A 203 14.82 -7.49 9.51
C ARG A 203 15.76 -6.89 10.56
N ALA A 204 15.68 -5.60 10.85
CA ALA A 204 16.57 -4.95 11.81
C ALA A 204 16.31 -5.39 13.26
N ASN A 205 15.13 -5.94 13.55
CA ASN A 205 14.70 -6.41 14.87
C ASN A 205 14.57 -7.93 15.00
N ALA A 206 14.97 -8.72 13.99
CA ALA A 206 14.85 -10.19 14.01
C ALA A 206 15.69 -10.87 15.10
N GLY A 207 16.56 -10.16 15.82
CA GLY A 207 17.32 -10.65 16.98
C GLY A 207 16.72 -10.29 18.35
N ARG A 208 15.66 -9.51 18.39
CA ARG A 208 14.91 -9.21 19.62
C ARG A 208 13.53 -9.82 19.50
N HIS A 209 13.07 -10.48 20.58
CA HIS A 209 11.71 -11.00 20.67
C HIS A 209 10.72 -9.96 20.15
N TRP A 210 10.18 -10.19 18.92
CA TRP A 210 9.13 -9.38 18.35
C TRP A 210 7.83 -9.78 19.04
N PRO A 211 7.28 -8.94 19.92
CA PRO A 211 5.95 -9.20 20.45
C PRO A 211 4.96 -8.82 19.34
N PHE A 212 4.61 -9.78 18.49
CA PHE A 212 3.43 -9.60 17.66
C PHE A 212 2.25 -9.31 18.58
N PRO A 213 1.56 -8.16 18.42
CA PRO A 213 0.26 -8.01 19.04
C PRO A 213 -0.60 -9.20 18.58
N ARG A 214 -1.50 -9.67 19.43
CA ARG A 214 -2.31 -10.86 19.15
C ARG A 214 -3.04 -10.68 17.84
N VAL A 215 -2.65 -11.42 16.80
CA VAL A 215 -3.30 -11.43 15.49
C VAL A 215 -4.59 -12.22 15.66
N ARG A 216 -5.74 -11.55 15.51
CA ARG A 216 -7.01 -12.25 15.34
C ARG A 216 -7.17 -12.56 13.85
N VAL A 217 -6.99 -13.82 13.49
CA VAL A 217 -7.28 -14.29 12.13
C VAL A 217 -8.78 -14.51 12.02
N GLY A 218 -9.48 -13.67 11.29
CA GLY A 218 -10.88 -13.89 10.91
C GLY A 218 -10.98 -15.15 10.05
N GLY A 219 -11.94 -16.05 10.37
CA GLY A 219 -12.15 -17.29 9.61
C GLY A 219 -12.50 -16.99 8.15
N GLY A 220 -11.69 -17.48 7.21
CA GLY A 220 -12.02 -17.46 5.80
C GLY A 220 -13.28 -18.28 5.55
N ARG A 221 -14.12 -17.84 4.63
CA ARG A 221 -15.20 -18.68 4.10
C ARG A 221 -14.55 -19.94 3.49
N ARG A 222 -14.91 -21.12 3.99
CA ARG A 222 -14.59 -22.36 3.29
C ARG A 222 -15.34 -22.27 1.96
N ALA A 223 -14.62 -22.34 0.84
CA ALA A 223 -15.24 -22.64 -0.44
C ALA A 223 -16.08 -23.92 -0.25
N ALA A 224 -17.36 -23.85 -0.49
CA ALA A 224 -18.19 -25.03 -0.61
C ALA A 224 -17.66 -25.79 -1.83
N ALA A 225 -17.13 -26.97 -1.60
CA ALA A 225 -16.80 -27.89 -2.68
C ALA A 225 -18.11 -28.32 -3.39
N PRO A 226 -18.06 -28.55 -4.72
CA PRO A 226 -19.20 -28.97 -5.51
C PRO A 226 -19.73 -30.32 -5.06
#